data_9037f374e3199cd8a6e721447946f5b6
#
_entry.id   9037f374e3199cd8a6e721447946f5b6
#
_cell.length_a   1.000
_cell.length_b   1.000
_cell.length_c   1.000
_cell.angle_alpha   90.00
_cell.angle_beta   90.00
_cell.angle_gamma   90.00
#
_symmetry.space_group_name_H-M   'P 1'
#
loop_
_entity.id
_entity.type
_entity.pdbx_description
1 polymer ?
#
loop_
_entity_poly.entity_id
_entity_poly.type
_entity_poly.pdbx_seq_one_letter_code
_entity_poly.pdbx_strand_id
1 'polypeptide(L)'
;MIRALLLLLSLATPLHADKFYPLFAENTLSGWNTFGTAKWTMKDGVLTGGQDGDPKRWGVVQTKKYFKDFELTLDFKIDEHGKYNSGVFLRRPTKKGIGPAYQINIGRGAAGEPVGLYLDQWLHKGDEKDAVRKPREWNRLRIRAIGPCIQVWLNEKSIVDFTHKNPPAYLLKPGPIALQTYGSEGHNGWVQFRRMQIIERKEQ
;
A
#
# COMPACT_ATOMS: atom_id res chain seq x y z
N MET A 1 47.70 -49.14 2.26
CA MET A 1 46.32 -48.79 1.92
C MET A 1 46.00 -47.43 2.61
N ILE A 2 46.06 -46.35 1.88
CA ILE A 2 45.84 -44.99 2.39
C ILE A 2 44.37 -44.61 2.06
N ARG A 3 43.54 -44.45 3.09
CA ARG A 3 42.14 -43.97 2.94
C ARG A 3 42.15 -42.46 2.87
N ALA A 4 41.80 -41.94 1.70
CA ALA A 4 41.56 -40.54 1.53
C ALA A 4 40.21 -40.12 2.17
N LEU A 5 40.26 -39.20 3.09
CA LEU A 5 39.09 -38.60 3.72
C LEU A 5 38.66 -37.39 2.90
N LEU A 6 37.55 -37.53 2.15
CA LEU A 6 36.94 -36.39 1.43
C LEU A 6 36.17 -35.52 2.45
N LEU A 7 36.72 -34.34 2.71
CA LEU A 7 35.99 -33.27 3.44
C LEU A 7 35.01 -32.61 2.47
N LEU A 8 33.71 -32.85 2.65
CA LEU A 8 32.65 -32.08 1.99
C LEU A 8 32.55 -30.71 2.67
N LEU A 9 33.12 -29.68 2.06
CA LEU A 9 32.82 -28.31 2.43
C LEU A 9 31.41 -27.98 1.95
N SER A 10 30.45 -27.90 2.86
CA SER A 10 29.15 -27.32 2.57
C SER A 10 29.32 -25.78 2.49
N LEU A 11 29.26 -25.24 1.29
CA LEU A 11 29.13 -23.81 1.04
C LEU A 11 27.75 -23.37 1.54
N ALA A 12 27.68 -22.90 2.77
CA ALA A 12 26.51 -22.19 3.28
C ALA A 12 26.39 -20.89 2.49
N THR A 13 25.43 -20.82 1.55
CA THR A 13 25.05 -19.57 0.91
C THR A 13 24.57 -18.60 2.00
N PRO A 14 25.10 -17.38 2.08
CA PRO A 14 24.64 -16.41 3.06
C PRO A 14 23.15 -16.16 2.82
N LEU A 15 22.35 -16.42 3.84
CA LEU A 15 20.94 -16.04 3.88
C LEU A 15 20.91 -14.52 3.82
N HIS A 16 20.67 -13.94 2.64
CA HIS A 16 20.42 -12.51 2.52
C HIS A 16 19.15 -12.24 3.29
N ALA A 17 19.30 -11.70 4.50
CA ALA A 17 18.17 -11.19 5.26
C ALA A 17 17.51 -10.11 4.39
N ASP A 18 16.31 -10.40 3.95
CA ASP A 18 15.49 -9.46 3.18
C ASP A 18 15.37 -8.15 3.96
N LYS A 19 15.83 -7.05 3.39
CA LYS A 19 15.79 -5.72 4.02
C LYS A 19 14.72 -4.88 3.41
N PHE A 20 14.03 -4.09 4.23
CA PHE A 20 13.19 -3.02 3.75
C PHE A 20 14.02 -1.98 2.98
N TYR A 21 13.53 -1.54 1.84
CA TYR A 21 14.10 -0.44 1.07
C TYR A 21 13.03 0.61 0.73
N PRO A 22 13.43 1.89 0.59
CA PRO A 22 12.49 2.97 0.34
C PRO A 22 11.89 2.84 -1.07
N LEU A 23 10.58 3.12 -1.17
CA LEU A 23 9.87 3.20 -2.45
C LEU A 23 9.88 4.61 -3.05
N PHE A 24 10.13 5.63 -2.25
CA PHE A 24 10.36 7.00 -2.72
C PHE A 24 11.86 7.30 -2.73
N ALA A 25 12.36 7.83 -3.84
CA ALA A 25 13.59 8.58 -3.84
C ALA A 25 13.30 9.98 -3.27
N GLU A 26 14.28 10.58 -2.59
CA GLU A 26 14.11 11.89 -1.98
C GLU A 26 13.64 12.94 -3.00
N ASN A 27 12.61 13.68 -2.64
CA ASN A 27 12.05 14.83 -3.37
C ASN A 27 11.71 14.58 -4.86
N THR A 28 11.47 13.33 -5.27
CA THR A 28 11.14 13.00 -6.65
C THR A 28 10.14 11.86 -6.75
N LEU A 29 9.31 11.89 -7.79
CA LEU A 29 8.45 10.78 -8.22
C LEU A 29 9.11 9.91 -9.29
N SER A 30 10.44 9.94 -9.42
CA SER A 30 11.17 8.98 -10.26
C SER A 30 10.80 7.55 -9.84
N GLY A 31 10.45 6.70 -10.82
CA GLY A 31 9.95 5.35 -10.51
C GLY A 31 8.44 5.25 -10.26
N TRP A 32 7.70 6.36 -10.40
CA TRP A 32 6.25 6.43 -10.27
C TRP A 32 5.58 7.01 -11.52
N ASN A 33 4.33 6.65 -11.76
CA ASN A 33 3.45 7.23 -12.76
C ASN A 33 2.24 7.86 -12.06
N THR A 34 1.76 9.00 -12.57
CA THR A 34 0.57 9.68 -12.07
C THR A 34 -0.58 9.55 -13.06
N PHE A 35 -1.80 9.41 -12.55
CA PHE A 35 -3.04 9.32 -13.31
C PHE A 35 -4.12 10.19 -12.65
N GLY A 36 -5.05 10.67 -13.48
CA GLY A 36 -6.13 11.58 -13.04
C GLY A 36 -5.70 13.04 -13.05
N THR A 37 -6.46 13.87 -12.37
CA THR A 37 -6.33 15.34 -12.37
C THR A 37 -5.82 15.91 -11.06
N ALA A 38 -5.69 15.08 -10.01
CA ALA A 38 -5.14 15.51 -8.72
C ALA A 38 -3.67 15.92 -8.86
N LYS A 39 -3.28 16.89 -8.07
CA LYS A 39 -1.88 17.32 -7.99
C LYS A 39 -1.12 16.47 -6.96
N TRP A 40 0.04 16.01 -7.39
CA TRP A 40 0.98 15.27 -6.57
C TRP A 40 2.28 16.05 -6.44
N THR A 41 2.72 16.29 -5.22
CA THR A 41 3.98 16.96 -4.92
C THR A 41 4.80 16.13 -3.94
N MET A 42 6.12 16.13 -4.15
CA MET A 42 7.07 15.50 -3.23
C MET A 42 7.97 16.60 -2.66
N LYS A 43 7.96 16.75 -1.35
CA LYS A 43 8.80 17.71 -0.65
C LYS A 43 9.22 17.14 0.70
N ASP A 44 10.52 17.23 1.01
CA ASP A 44 11.12 16.80 2.29
C ASP A 44 10.73 15.37 2.69
N GLY A 45 10.73 14.44 1.69
CA GLY A 45 10.35 13.04 1.88
C GLY A 45 8.85 12.80 2.12
N VAL A 46 8.01 13.83 1.94
CA VAL A 46 6.55 13.75 2.07
C VAL A 46 5.91 13.89 0.70
N LEU A 47 5.18 12.86 0.29
CA LEU A 47 4.30 12.91 -0.87
C LEU A 47 2.94 13.46 -0.45
N THR A 48 2.51 14.53 -1.09
CA THR A 48 1.17 15.11 -0.90
C THR A 48 0.36 14.93 -2.18
N GLY A 49 -0.82 14.32 -2.07
CA GLY A 49 -1.82 14.27 -3.12
C GLY A 49 -3.07 15.04 -2.68
N GLY A 50 -3.59 15.87 -3.57
CA GLY A 50 -4.73 16.71 -3.21
C GLY A 50 -5.51 17.25 -4.41
N GLN A 51 -6.58 17.93 -4.10
CA GLN A 51 -7.52 18.49 -5.07
C GLN A 51 -7.13 19.89 -5.53
N ASP A 52 -6.30 20.57 -4.75
CA ASP A 52 -5.76 21.91 -5.10
C ASP A 52 -6.85 22.89 -5.55
N GLY A 53 -7.83 23.10 -4.69
CA GLY A 53 -8.95 24.03 -4.91
C GLY A 53 -10.11 23.49 -5.75
N ASP A 54 -9.99 22.29 -6.32
CA ASP A 54 -11.08 21.67 -7.08
C ASP A 54 -11.47 20.31 -6.46
N PRO A 55 -12.60 20.22 -5.75
CA PRO A 55 -13.03 18.99 -5.09
C PRO A 55 -13.39 17.84 -6.03
N LYS A 56 -13.46 18.09 -7.34
CA LYS A 56 -13.71 17.04 -8.35
C LYS A 56 -12.43 16.35 -8.82
N ARG A 57 -11.26 16.86 -8.48
CA ARG A 57 -10.00 16.24 -8.87
C ARG A 57 -9.78 14.94 -8.11
N TRP A 58 -9.49 13.91 -8.85
CA TRP A 58 -9.08 12.62 -8.34
C TRP A 58 -7.74 12.22 -8.92
N GLY A 59 -7.03 11.33 -8.27
CA GLY A 59 -5.76 10.87 -8.82
C GLY A 59 -5.24 9.61 -8.16
N VAL A 60 -4.36 8.97 -8.91
CA VAL A 60 -3.59 7.81 -8.47
C VAL A 60 -2.13 8.05 -8.84
N VAL A 61 -1.23 7.79 -7.92
CA VAL A 61 0.19 7.65 -8.20
C VAL A 61 0.59 6.21 -7.95
N GLN A 62 1.29 5.57 -8.91
CA GLN A 62 1.63 4.16 -8.81
C GLN A 62 3.08 3.88 -9.18
N THR A 63 3.66 2.85 -8.58
CA THR A 63 5.02 2.40 -8.88
C THR A 63 5.14 1.92 -10.33
N LYS A 64 6.29 2.18 -10.97
CA LYS A 64 6.65 1.54 -12.25
C LYS A 64 7.05 0.08 -12.03
N LYS A 65 7.65 -0.24 -10.89
CA LYS A 65 7.99 -1.60 -10.49
C LYS A 65 6.74 -2.36 -10.03
N TYR A 66 6.69 -3.65 -10.34
CA TYR A 66 5.61 -4.57 -9.99
C TYR A 66 6.05 -5.45 -8.82
N PHE A 67 5.11 -5.76 -7.95
CA PHE A 67 5.31 -6.55 -6.74
C PHE A 67 4.27 -7.67 -6.66
N LYS A 68 4.70 -8.88 -6.29
CA LYS A 68 3.81 -10.04 -6.08
C LYS A 68 3.54 -10.24 -4.60
N ASP A 69 4.55 -10.69 -3.88
CA ASP A 69 4.48 -10.97 -2.45
C ASP A 69 5.41 -10.01 -1.71
N PHE A 70 4.87 -9.30 -0.75
CA PHE A 70 5.61 -8.22 -0.09
C PHE A 70 5.06 -7.88 1.29
N GLU A 71 5.88 -7.18 2.04
CA GLU A 71 5.46 -6.40 3.20
C GLU A 71 5.80 -4.93 2.95
N LEU A 72 4.80 -4.08 3.12
CA LEU A 72 4.87 -2.64 2.89
C LEU A 72 4.62 -1.91 4.19
N THR A 73 5.42 -0.90 4.47
CA THR A 73 5.18 0.04 5.56
C THR A 73 5.15 1.47 5.04
N LEU A 74 4.28 2.28 5.59
CA LEU A 74 4.20 3.70 5.30
C LEU A 74 3.53 4.45 6.45
N ASP A 75 3.75 5.77 6.51
CA ASP A 75 2.89 6.64 7.30
C ASP A 75 1.97 7.40 6.38
N PHE A 76 0.74 7.62 6.82
CA PHE A 76 -0.21 8.49 6.15
C PHE A 76 -0.80 9.52 7.12
N LYS A 77 -1.21 10.65 6.57
CA LYS A 77 -1.95 11.71 7.26
C LYS A 77 -3.01 12.25 6.31
N ILE A 78 -4.20 12.49 6.83
CA ILE A 78 -5.33 13.03 6.08
C ILE A 78 -5.54 14.46 6.51
N ASP A 79 -6.17 15.27 5.66
CA ASP A 79 -6.43 16.67 5.88
C ASP A 79 -7.02 17.01 7.26
N GLU A 80 -7.07 18.28 7.58
CA GLU A 80 -7.54 18.78 8.88
C GLU A 80 -8.97 18.38 9.23
N HIS A 81 -9.82 18.12 8.24
CA HIS A 81 -11.20 17.66 8.45
C HIS A 81 -11.27 16.18 8.81
N GLY A 82 -10.21 15.41 8.50
CA GLY A 82 -10.12 13.97 8.79
C GLY A 82 -11.13 13.12 8.03
N LYS A 83 -11.79 13.67 7.03
CA LYS A 83 -12.87 13.02 6.25
C LYS A 83 -12.48 12.73 4.79
N TYR A 84 -11.24 12.90 4.45
CA TYR A 84 -10.77 12.67 3.08
C TYR A 84 -10.58 11.20 2.80
N ASN A 85 -11.21 10.68 1.74
CA ASN A 85 -11.03 9.30 1.33
C ASN A 85 -9.72 9.12 0.56
N SER A 86 -9.01 8.06 0.87
CA SER A 86 -7.79 7.65 0.21
C SER A 86 -7.57 6.15 0.35
N GLY A 87 -6.58 5.60 -0.35
CA GLY A 87 -6.31 4.18 -0.30
C GLY A 87 -4.93 3.80 -0.84
N VAL A 88 -4.50 2.60 -0.43
CA VAL A 88 -3.31 1.93 -0.94
C VAL A 88 -3.76 0.71 -1.73
N PHE A 89 -3.57 0.74 -3.05
CA PHE A 89 -3.86 -0.41 -3.91
C PHE A 89 -2.69 -1.38 -3.95
N LEU A 90 -3.02 -2.67 -3.87
CA LEU A 90 -2.06 -3.77 -3.90
C LEU A 90 -2.16 -4.50 -5.24
N ARG A 91 -1.04 -4.73 -5.91
CA ARG A 91 -0.98 -5.47 -7.18
C ARG A 91 -2.01 -4.95 -8.21
N ARG A 92 -2.13 -3.62 -8.30
CA ARG A 92 -3.18 -2.99 -9.12
C ARG A 92 -3.10 -3.44 -10.57
N PRO A 93 -4.20 -3.94 -11.18
CA PRO A 93 -4.21 -4.24 -12.61
C PRO A 93 -3.95 -2.98 -13.43
N THR A 94 -3.04 -3.07 -14.40
CA THR A 94 -2.70 -1.95 -15.29
C THR A 94 -3.43 -2.02 -16.63
N LYS A 95 -3.93 -3.21 -16.96
CA LYS A 95 -4.70 -3.43 -18.18
C LYS A 95 -6.18 -3.10 -17.93
N LYS A 96 -6.74 -2.23 -18.77
CA LYS A 96 -8.16 -1.84 -18.70
C LYS A 96 -9.08 -3.07 -18.84
N GLY A 97 -10.14 -3.11 -18.02
CA GLY A 97 -11.18 -4.16 -18.10
C GLY A 97 -10.86 -5.46 -17.37
N ILE A 98 -9.73 -5.57 -16.64
CA ILE A 98 -9.43 -6.77 -15.86
C ILE A 98 -10.25 -6.85 -14.58
N GLY A 99 -10.53 -5.72 -13.93
CA GLY A 99 -11.29 -5.65 -12.68
C GLY A 99 -10.62 -4.78 -11.61
N PRO A 100 -11.24 -4.70 -10.41
CA PRO A 100 -10.74 -3.90 -9.31
C PRO A 100 -9.47 -4.49 -8.70
N ALA A 101 -8.74 -3.70 -7.92
CA ALA A 101 -7.59 -4.12 -7.12
C ALA A 101 -7.97 -4.24 -5.65
N TYR A 102 -7.26 -5.06 -4.88
CA TYR A 102 -7.30 -4.93 -3.43
C TYR A 102 -6.87 -3.51 -3.03
N GLN A 103 -7.67 -2.88 -2.20
CA GLN A 103 -7.40 -1.56 -1.64
C GLN A 103 -7.43 -1.63 -0.12
N ILE A 104 -6.38 -1.18 0.51
CA ILE A 104 -6.45 -0.81 1.92
C ILE A 104 -6.97 0.62 1.94
N ASN A 105 -8.24 0.78 2.24
CA ASN A 105 -8.84 2.09 2.46
C ASN A 105 -8.24 2.72 3.71
N ILE A 106 -7.86 3.97 3.68
CA ILE A 106 -7.18 4.67 4.79
C ILE A 106 -7.87 5.95 5.23
N GLY A 107 -8.89 6.37 4.51
CA GLY A 107 -9.65 7.57 4.81
C GLY A 107 -11.04 7.26 5.33
N ARG A 108 -11.64 8.22 6.01
CA ARG A 108 -13.07 8.24 6.31
C ARG A 108 -13.70 9.34 5.48
N GLY A 109 -14.13 8.97 4.27
CA GLY A 109 -14.87 9.86 3.42
C GLY A 109 -16.21 10.31 4.04
N ALA A 110 -17.04 10.97 3.23
CA ALA A 110 -18.34 11.46 3.66
C ALA A 110 -19.26 10.32 4.15
N ALA A 111 -19.11 9.12 3.62
CA ALA A 111 -19.86 7.92 4.03
C ALA A 111 -19.31 7.24 5.31
N GLY A 112 -18.20 7.74 5.86
CA GLY A 112 -17.60 7.20 7.08
C GLY A 112 -16.89 5.86 6.89
N GLU A 113 -16.28 5.63 5.74
CA GLU A 113 -15.58 4.38 5.41
C GLU A 113 -14.47 4.07 6.40
N PRO A 114 -14.33 2.81 6.82
CA PRO A 114 -13.28 2.41 7.76
C PRO A 114 -11.92 2.28 7.10
N VAL A 115 -10.86 2.23 7.91
CA VAL A 115 -9.57 1.69 7.48
C VAL A 115 -9.68 0.17 7.42
N GLY A 116 -9.76 -0.38 6.22
CA GLY A 116 -10.02 -1.80 6.02
C GLY A 116 -9.70 -2.28 4.61
N LEU A 117 -10.01 -3.53 4.33
CA LEU A 117 -9.76 -4.17 3.04
C LEU A 117 -11.01 -4.11 2.15
N TYR A 118 -10.87 -3.46 1.01
CA TYR A 118 -11.89 -3.27 -0.01
C TYR A 118 -11.42 -3.84 -1.36
N LEU A 119 -12.38 -4.30 -2.16
CA LEU A 119 -12.14 -4.70 -3.56
C LEU A 119 -13.17 -4.00 -4.47
N ASP A 120 -14.36 -4.54 -4.60
CA ASP A 120 -15.60 -3.95 -5.14
C ASP A 120 -16.69 -3.95 -4.05
N GLN A 121 -16.36 -4.55 -2.95
CA GLN A 121 -17.12 -4.60 -1.69
C GLN A 121 -16.15 -4.70 -0.52
N TRP A 122 -16.64 -4.51 0.69
CA TRP A 122 -15.84 -4.72 1.88
C TRP A 122 -15.55 -6.21 2.08
N LEU A 123 -14.28 -6.61 1.93
CA LEU A 123 -13.81 -7.94 2.28
C LEU A 123 -13.54 -8.07 3.78
N HIS A 124 -13.08 -6.99 4.39
CA HIS A 124 -12.88 -6.89 5.84
C HIS A 124 -12.92 -5.42 6.26
N LYS A 125 -13.80 -5.07 7.20
CA LYS A 125 -13.99 -3.67 7.61
C LYS A 125 -12.87 -3.09 8.47
N GLY A 126 -11.98 -3.92 8.98
CA GLY A 126 -10.80 -3.45 9.72
C GLY A 126 -11.14 -2.63 10.96
N ASP A 127 -10.72 -1.36 10.98
CA ASP A 127 -11.02 -0.41 12.05
C ASP A 127 -12.42 0.23 11.88
N GLU A 128 -13.46 -0.61 11.85
CA GLU A 128 -14.84 -0.19 11.57
C GLU A 128 -15.34 0.92 12.51
N LYS A 129 -14.92 0.88 13.77
CA LYS A 129 -15.33 1.85 14.79
C LYS A 129 -14.43 3.10 14.84
N ASP A 130 -13.44 3.20 13.95
CA ASP A 130 -12.43 4.29 13.95
C ASP A 130 -11.73 4.46 15.32
N ALA A 131 -11.43 3.33 15.96
CA ALA A 131 -10.87 3.32 17.31
C ALA A 131 -9.34 3.27 17.35
N VAL A 132 -8.70 2.99 16.22
CA VAL A 132 -7.24 2.82 16.09
C VAL A 132 -6.62 3.97 15.30
N ARG A 133 -7.30 4.43 14.25
CA ARG A 133 -6.86 5.57 13.46
C ARG A 133 -6.84 6.84 14.32
N LYS A 134 -5.80 7.63 14.16
CA LYS A 134 -5.67 8.96 14.78
C LYS A 134 -6.04 10.04 13.75
N PRO A 135 -7.22 10.63 13.82
CA PRO A 135 -7.63 11.69 12.89
C PRO A 135 -6.66 12.87 12.93
N ARG A 136 -6.31 13.42 11.76
CA ARG A 136 -5.42 14.59 11.59
C ARG A 136 -3.97 14.39 12.06
N GLU A 137 -3.60 13.18 12.47
CA GLU A 137 -2.24 12.83 12.86
C GLU A 137 -1.60 11.86 11.86
N TRP A 138 -0.30 11.66 11.98
CA TRP A 138 0.40 10.60 11.27
C TRP A 138 0.00 9.25 11.83
N ASN A 139 -0.42 8.36 10.94
CA ASN A 139 -0.75 6.98 11.23
C ASN A 139 0.23 6.05 10.57
N ARG A 140 0.73 5.05 11.29
CA ARG A 140 1.59 3.99 10.74
C ARG A 140 0.74 2.87 10.18
N LEU A 141 0.93 2.54 8.91
CA LEU A 141 0.31 1.41 8.24
C LEU A 141 1.39 0.38 7.90
N ARG A 142 1.13 -0.89 8.23
CA ARG A 142 1.89 -2.04 7.77
C ARG A 142 0.95 -3.00 7.06
N ILE A 143 1.32 -3.43 5.86
CA ILE A 143 0.53 -4.32 5.02
C ILE A 143 1.43 -5.49 4.63
N ARG A 144 0.95 -6.71 4.84
CA ARG A 144 1.57 -7.93 4.33
C ARG A 144 0.63 -8.58 3.34
N ALA A 145 1.10 -8.79 2.10
CA ALA A 145 0.36 -9.41 1.02
C ALA A 145 1.16 -10.58 0.47
N ILE A 146 0.78 -11.80 0.84
CA ILE A 146 1.44 -13.05 0.44
C ILE A 146 0.39 -13.97 -0.18
N GLY A 147 0.53 -14.27 -1.48
CA GLY A 147 -0.52 -14.98 -2.21
C GLY A 147 -1.89 -14.34 -1.96
N PRO A 148 -2.91 -15.12 -1.55
CA PRO A 148 -4.24 -14.61 -1.25
C PRO A 148 -4.40 -14.04 0.16
N CYS A 149 -3.37 -14.12 1.02
CA CYS A 149 -3.42 -13.65 2.39
C CYS A 149 -3.04 -12.17 2.47
N ILE A 150 -3.89 -11.36 3.09
CA ILE A 150 -3.68 -9.93 3.33
C ILE A 150 -3.85 -9.65 4.81
N GLN A 151 -2.79 -9.14 5.42
CA GLN A 151 -2.77 -8.73 6.83
C GLN A 151 -2.44 -7.25 6.91
N VAL A 152 -3.13 -6.52 7.77
CA VAL A 152 -2.94 -5.08 7.96
C VAL A 152 -2.86 -4.73 9.44
N TRP A 153 -1.86 -3.93 9.77
CA TRP A 153 -1.70 -3.32 11.08
C TRP A 153 -1.78 -1.80 10.93
N LEU A 154 -2.57 -1.19 11.77
CA LEU A 154 -2.70 0.26 11.90
C LEU A 154 -2.22 0.67 13.30
N ASN A 155 -1.23 1.55 13.39
CA ASN A 155 -0.63 1.98 14.65
C ASN A 155 -0.30 0.79 15.57
N GLU A 156 0.40 -0.23 15.00
CA GLU A 156 0.81 -1.50 15.63
C GLU A 156 -0.34 -2.46 15.97
N LYS A 157 -1.60 -2.07 15.84
CA LYS A 157 -2.77 -2.92 16.06
C LYS A 157 -3.13 -3.69 14.80
N SER A 158 -3.26 -5.01 14.87
CA SER A 158 -3.82 -5.83 13.79
C SER A 158 -5.30 -5.46 13.59
N ILE A 159 -5.65 -5.04 12.38
CA ILE A 159 -7.02 -4.66 12.00
C ILE A 159 -7.59 -5.52 10.90
N VAL A 160 -6.75 -6.18 10.10
CA VAL A 160 -7.17 -7.12 9.06
C VAL A 160 -6.27 -8.34 9.13
N ASP A 161 -6.90 -9.52 9.15
CA ASP A 161 -6.28 -10.81 8.87
C ASP A 161 -7.25 -11.59 7.97
N PHE A 162 -6.98 -11.58 6.68
CA PHE A 162 -7.93 -12.05 5.67
C PHE A 162 -7.24 -12.93 4.63
N THR A 163 -7.80 -14.10 4.37
CA THR A 163 -7.40 -14.96 3.26
C THR A 163 -8.55 -15.09 2.28
N HIS A 164 -8.35 -14.60 1.06
CA HIS A 164 -9.34 -14.73 -0.01
C HIS A 164 -9.37 -16.18 -0.49
N LYS A 165 -10.46 -16.91 -0.25
CA LYS A 165 -10.55 -18.36 -0.54
C LYS A 165 -10.42 -18.68 -2.03
N ASN A 166 -11.08 -17.92 -2.90
CA ASN A 166 -11.08 -18.12 -4.34
C ASN A 166 -10.89 -16.79 -5.08
N PRO A 167 -9.69 -16.18 -4.99
CA PRO A 167 -9.45 -14.90 -5.64
C PRO A 167 -9.37 -15.06 -7.16
N PRO A 168 -9.88 -14.11 -7.96
CA PRO A 168 -9.57 -14.04 -9.37
C PRO A 168 -8.06 -14.07 -9.59
N ALA A 169 -7.60 -14.88 -10.55
CA ALA A 169 -6.17 -15.14 -10.77
C ALA A 169 -5.34 -13.85 -11.00
N TYR A 170 -5.94 -12.80 -11.55
CA TYR A 170 -5.25 -11.53 -11.78
C TYR A 170 -4.83 -10.81 -10.49
N LEU A 171 -5.55 -11.04 -9.37
CA LEU A 171 -5.21 -10.44 -8.07
C LEU A 171 -3.97 -11.05 -7.42
N LEU A 172 -3.53 -12.22 -7.91
CA LEU A 172 -2.32 -12.91 -7.45
C LEU A 172 -1.10 -12.65 -8.34
N LYS A 173 -1.27 -11.96 -9.46
CA LYS A 173 -0.18 -11.61 -10.37
C LYS A 173 0.59 -10.39 -9.82
N PRO A 174 1.88 -10.27 -10.17
CA PRO A 174 2.61 -9.05 -9.89
C PRO A 174 1.91 -7.83 -10.48
N GLY A 175 1.85 -6.76 -9.73
CA GLY A 175 1.30 -5.48 -10.16
C GLY A 175 1.87 -4.32 -9.35
N PRO A 176 1.67 -3.07 -9.78
CA PRO A 176 2.15 -1.90 -9.06
C PRO A 176 1.40 -1.72 -7.72
N ILE A 177 2.08 -1.08 -6.78
CA ILE A 177 1.46 -0.47 -5.61
C ILE A 177 1.03 0.93 -6.00
N ALA A 178 -0.18 1.33 -5.60
CA ALA A 178 -0.66 2.66 -5.91
C ALA A 178 -1.30 3.36 -4.70
N LEU A 179 -1.20 4.68 -4.70
CA LEU A 179 -1.79 5.55 -3.70
C LEU A 179 -2.86 6.40 -4.38
N GLN A 180 -3.97 6.61 -3.70
CA GLN A 180 -5.14 7.31 -4.24
C GLN A 180 -5.36 8.65 -3.55
N THR A 181 -5.87 9.62 -4.32
CA THR A 181 -6.69 10.71 -3.81
C THR A 181 -8.08 10.59 -4.39
N TYR A 182 -9.11 10.88 -3.60
CA TYR A 182 -10.49 10.77 -4.04
C TYR A 182 -11.16 12.15 -4.05
N GLY A 183 -11.65 12.58 -5.23
CA GLY A 183 -12.10 13.94 -5.48
C GLY A 183 -13.56 14.25 -5.17
N SER A 184 -14.33 13.35 -4.56
CA SER A 184 -15.79 13.45 -4.45
C SER A 184 -16.30 13.83 -3.08
N GLU A 185 -15.45 14.28 -2.18
CA GLU A 185 -15.82 14.50 -0.76
C GLU A 185 -16.54 15.83 -0.50
N GLY A 186 -16.77 16.64 -1.52
CA GLY A 186 -17.44 17.93 -1.40
C GLY A 186 -16.61 19.03 -0.73
N HIS A 187 -15.34 18.78 -0.43
CA HIS A 187 -14.40 19.76 0.12
C HIS A 187 -13.01 19.61 -0.54
N ASN A 188 -12.20 20.62 -0.38
CA ASN A 188 -10.83 20.64 -0.87
C ASN A 188 -9.91 19.92 0.10
N GLY A 189 -9.71 18.62 -0.09
CA GLY A 189 -8.94 17.78 0.80
C GLY A 189 -7.57 17.38 0.25
N TRP A 190 -6.78 16.75 1.11
CA TRP A 190 -5.47 16.21 0.78
C TRP A 190 -5.13 14.98 1.62
N VAL A 191 -4.20 14.19 1.12
CA VAL A 191 -3.57 13.10 1.84
C VAL A 191 -2.05 13.20 1.70
N GLN A 192 -1.35 12.87 2.76
CA GLN A 192 0.11 12.82 2.80
C GLN A 192 0.61 11.43 3.10
N PHE A 193 1.72 11.07 2.47
CA PHE A 193 2.44 9.80 2.68
C PHE A 193 3.93 10.07 2.90
N ARG A 194 4.56 9.30 3.80
CA ARG A 194 6.00 9.34 4.04
C ARG A 194 6.54 8.01 4.54
N ARG A 195 7.85 7.87 4.62
CA ARG A 195 8.55 6.68 5.14
C ARG A 195 8.03 5.37 4.53
N MET A 196 7.73 5.40 3.24
CA MET A 196 7.23 4.24 2.52
C MET A 196 8.37 3.30 2.18
N GLN A 197 8.32 2.10 2.74
CA GLN A 197 9.36 1.08 2.59
C GLN A 197 8.73 -0.27 2.28
N ILE A 198 9.41 -1.07 1.50
CA ILE A 198 8.95 -2.40 1.10
C ILE A 198 10.05 -3.44 1.26
N ILE A 199 9.63 -4.66 1.55
CA ILE A 199 10.43 -5.87 1.45
C ILE A 199 9.68 -6.87 0.57
N GLU A 200 10.32 -7.35 -0.49
CA GLU A 200 9.76 -8.39 -1.34
C GLU A 200 9.97 -9.75 -0.68
N ARG A 201 8.93 -10.58 -0.71
CA ARG A 201 9.00 -11.95 -0.21
C ARG A 201 9.12 -12.89 -1.39
N LYS A 202 10.13 -13.72 -1.40
CA LYS A 202 10.25 -14.80 -2.38
C LYS A 202 9.36 -15.94 -1.94
N GLU A 203 8.74 -16.64 -2.89
CA GLU A 203 8.09 -17.93 -2.63
C GLU A 203 9.15 -18.87 -2.04
N GLN A 204 8.84 -19.43 -0.86
CA GLN A 204 9.63 -20.52 -0.28
C GLN A 204 9.27 -21.82 -0.95
#